data_e0be7bf0722ea29eaa8f9e1edc59d38d
#
_entry.id   e0be7bf0722ea29eaa8f9e1edc59d38d
#
_cell.length_a   1.000
_cell.length_b   1.000
_cell.length_c   1.000
_cell.angle_alpha   90.00
_cell.angle_beta   90.00
_cell.angle_gamma   90.00
#
_symmetry.space_group_name_H-M   'P 1'
#
loop_
_entity.id
_entity.type
_entity.pdbx_description
1 polymer ?
#
loop_
_entity_poly.entity_id
_entity_poly.type
_entity_poly.pdbx_seq_one_letter_code
_entity_poly.pdbx_strand_id
1 'polypeptide(L)'
;MSGNSSSRGDVLVHVFGKTDVGRTREHNEDSFVVADLTTMNATLQPEVRSHQPGERGTLFMVADGMGGAAAGEIASQMATEVVLDEPDARWRQAHSTDPEIFARALKAACETANARIHKYAMEHPENRGMGTTATIAGFLGDTLYLAQVGDSRGYILRNGVAQQITKDQSLMQKLVEAGELTAEEAEVSERRNIILQALGPEAVVKVDLTTQQVRRGDILVLCSDGLSGQVRANEIARIINEEPDLVAACRALIDLANENGGPDNITVVTARFEGEGLAAPSDGEDPAHQVYTSQSEQRTTQPVVASSIPAMTPEEELAFSDAPTLETEPVNPGRVLAASGAASNAALAGAPADSAPPFARNTTPDFLAATGRGRVSGRALRLIFGTIAVVIAAILLLKFLRK
;
A
#
# COMPACT_ATOMS: atom_id res chain seq x y z
N MET A 1 -18.45 -25.24 -33.72
CA MET A 1 -17.13 -25.40 -33.13
C MET A 1 -17.30 -25.10 -31.64
N SER A 2 -17.42 -26.16 -30.85
CA SER A 2 -17.65 -26.08 -29.40
C SER A 2 -16.36 -25.61 -28.76
N GLY A 3 -16.36 -24.39 -28.23
CA GLY A 3 -15.27 -23.90 -27.41
C GLY A 3 -15.18 -24.76 -26.15
N ASN A 4 -14.05 -25.39 -25.97
CA ASN A 4 -13.70 -26.15 -24.79
C ASN A 4 -13.48 -25.14 -23.65
N SER A 5 -14.54 -24.80 -22.90
CA SER A 5 -14.41 -24.19 -21.62
C SER A 5 -13.82 -25.24 -20.68
N SER A 6 -12.49 -25.32 -20.62
CA SER A 6 -11.85 -26.01 -19.52
C SER A 6 -12.39 -25.35 -18.23
N SER A 7 -13.23 -26.10 -17.50
CA SER A 7 -13.61 -25.70 -16.14
C SER A 7 -12.31 -25.56 -15.35
N ARG A 8 -11.84 -24.32 -15.13
CA ARG A 8 -10.84 -24.08 -14.11
C ARG A 8 -11.46 -24.64 -12.83
N GLY A 9 -10.76 -25.56 -12.18
CA GLY A 9 -11.20 -26.09 -10.90
C GLY A 9 -11.41 -24.94 -9.91
N ASP A 10 -12.23 -25.17 -8.89
CA ASP A 10 -12.52 -24.16 -7.88
C ASP A 10 -11.24 -23.74 -7.14
N VAL A 11 -11.09 -22.45 -6.93
CA VAL A 11 -10.09 -21.87 -6.02
C VAL A 11 -10.81 -21.49 -4.72
N LEU A 12 -10.22 -21.83 -3.60
CA LEU A 12 -10.70 -21.48 -2.27
C LEU A 12 -9.64 -20.64 -1.56
N VAL A 13 -10.04 -19.48 -1.03
CA VAL A 13 -9.17 -18.60 -0.26
C VAL A 13 -9.64 -18.60 1.18
N HIS A 14 -8.77 -19.01 2.09
CA HIS A 14 -8.96 -18.86 3.53
C HIS A 14 -8.20 -17.62 3.98
N VAL A 15 -8.88 -16.69 4.64
CA VAL A 15 -8.30 -15.40 5.01
C VAL A 15 -8.58 -15.04 6.45
N PHE A 16 -7.59 -14.42 7.08
CA PHE A 16 -7.74 -13.76 8.37
C PHE A 16 -6.77 -12.58 8.46
N GLY A 17 -7.19 -11.49 9.08
CA GLY A 17 -6.33 -10.35 9.40
C GLY A 17 -6.61 -9.88 10.82
N LYS A 18 -5.62 -9.26 11.42
CA LYS A 18 -5.69 -8.68 12.75
C LYS A 18 -4.72 -7.51 12.87
N THR A 19 -5.15 -6.47 13.57
CA THR A 19 -4.31 -5.37 13.99
C THR A 19 -4.26 -5.30 15.51
N ASP A 20 -3.14 -4.80 16.06
CA ASP A 20 -2.88 -4.61 17.48
C ASP A 20 -2.13 -3.30 17.70
N VAL A 21 -2.43 -2.59 18.79
CA VAL A 21 -1.79 -1.30 19.09
C VAL A 21 -0.31 -1.41 19.44
N GLY A 22 0.16 -2.61 19.76
CA GLY A 22 1.51 -2.83 20.29
C GLY A 22 1.62 -2.52 21.78
N ARG A 23 2.86 -2.31 22.27
CA ARG A 23 3.13 -2.07 23.69
C ARG A 23 3.47 -0.61 24.01
N THR A 24 3.82 0.18 22.99
CA THR A 24 4.40 1.52 23.17
C THR A 24 3.46 2.63 22.68
N ARG A 25 2.67 2.35 21.67
CA ARG A 25 1.74 3.31 21.06
C ARG A 25 0.46 3.43 21.89
N GLU A 26 -0.15 4.63 21.92
CA GLU A 26 -1.45 4.87 22.58
C GLU A 26 -2.63 4.69 21.61
N HIS A 27 -2.38 4.89 20.32
CA HIS A 27 -3.37 4.78 19.25
C HIS A 27 -2.89 3.80 18.17
N ASN A 28 -3.82 3.27 17.41
CA ASN A 28 -3.52 2.42 16.27
C ASN A 28 -3.72 3.20 14.98
N GLU A 29 -2.63 3.50 14.30
CA GLU A 29 -2.60 4.22 13.03
C GLU A 29 -2.60 3.25 11.82
N ASP A 30 -2.50 1.94 12.06
CA ASP A 30 -2.60 0.93 11.02
C ASP A 30 -4.04 0.70 10.58
N SER A 31 -4.23 0.43 9.30
CA SER A 31 -5.50 -0.02 8.72
C SER A 31 -5.27 -1.19 7.77
N PHE A 32 -6.26 -2.04 7.62
CA PHE A 32 -6.23 -3.09 6.60
C PHE A 32 -7.62 -3.36 6.03
N VAL A 33 -7.66 -3.91 4.83
CA VAL A 33 -8.90 -4.35 4.19
C VAL A 33 -8.70 -5.68 3.48
N VAL A 34 -9.72 -6.52 3.53
CA VAL A 34 -9.88 -7.71 2.70
C VAL A 34 -11.25 -7.63 2.04
N ALA A 35 -11.29 -7.69 0.71
CA ALA A 35 -12.52 -7.53 -0.03
C ALA A 35 -12.64 -8.52 -1.19
N ASP A 36 -13.83 -9.09 -1.37
CA ASP A 36 -14.22 -9.75 -2.61
C ASP A 36 -14.69 -8.69 -3.60
N LEU A 37 -13.93 -8.47 -4.66
CA LEU A 37 -14.22 -7.45 -5.68
C LEU A 37 -15.40 -7.83 -6.59
N THR A 38 -15.89 -9.07 -6.52
CA THR A 38 -17.05 -9.51 -7.29
C THR A 38 -18.36 -9.14 -6.59
N THR A 39 -18.42 -9.34 -5.29
CA THR A 39 -19.59 -9.05 -4.47
C THR A 39 -19.53 -7.71 -3.75
N MET A 40 -18.37 -7.05 -3.80
CA MET A 40 -18.06 -5.82 -3.04
C MET A 40 -18.20 -6.00 -1.54
N ASN A 41 -17.97 -7.22 -1.06
CA ASN A 41 -17.93 -7.49 0.36
C ASN A 41 -16.57 -7.13 0.93
N ALA A 42 -16.47 -5.96 1.55
CA ALA A 42 -15.27 -5.47 2.22
C ALA A 42 -15.09 -6.03 3.63
N THR A 43 -16.06 -6.80 4.13
CA THR A 43 -16.03 -7.37 5.47
C THR A 43 -15.81 -8.88 5.43
N LEU A 44 -14.84 -9.35 4.64
CA LEU A 44 -14.44 -10.76 4.67
C LEU A 44 -13.83 -11.17 6.02
N GLN A 45 -14.00 -10.33 7.05
CA GLN A 45 -13.48 -10.47 8.41
C GLN A 45 -14.49 -10.08 9.47
N PRO A 46 -14.43 -10.68 10.63
CA PRO A 46 -13.90 -11.98 11.06
C PRO A 46 -14.87 -13.13 10.76
N GLU A 47 -16.01 -12.82 10.09
CA GLU A 47 -17.17 -13.74 9.97
C GLU A 47 -16.99 -14.71 8.79
N VAL A 48 -16.32 -14.30 7.71
CA VAL A 48 -16.05 -15.15 6.54
C VAL A 48 -14.59 -15.50 6.49
N ARG A 49 -14.24 -16.69 6.98
CA ARG A 49 -12.86 -17.19 6.97
C ARG A 49 -12.45 -17.85 5.66
N SER A 50 -13.40 -18.16 4.79
CA SER A 50 -13.15 -18.77 3.49
C SER A 50 -14.16 -18.29 2.47
N HIS A 51 -13.70 -18.04 1.24
CA HIS A 51 -14.54 -17.67 0.11
C HIS A 51 -13.95 -18.20 -1.20
N GLN A 52 -14.80 -18.31 -2.20
CA GLN A 52 -14.39 -18.58 -3.57
C GLN A 52 -14.24 -17.23 -4.28
N PRO A 53 -13.02 -16.87 -4.76
CA PRO A 53 -12.84 -15.65 -5.53
C PRO A 53 -13.72 -15.69 -6.77
N GLY A 54 -14.53 -14.66 -6.97
CA GLY A 54 -15.31 -14.50 -8.17
C GLY A 54 -14.46 -14.02 -9.36
N GLU A 55 -15.12 -13.71 -10.48
CA GLU A 55 -14.47 -13.28 -11.73
C GLU A 55 -13.61 -12.00 -11.57
N ARG A 56 -13.91 -11.17 -10.56
CA ARG A 56 -13.22 -9.91 -10.30
C ARG A 56 -12.10 -10.03 -9.28
N GLY A 57 -11.95 -11.20 -8.65
CA GLY A 57 -10.87 -11.48 -7.72
C GLY A 57 -11.08 -10.96 -6.31
N THR A 58 -10.01 -11.01 -5.53
CA THR A 58 -9.97 -10.61 -4.11
C THR A 58 -8.86 -9.59 -3.89
N LEU A 59 -9.14 -8.59 -3.05
CA LEU A 59 -8.19 -7.56 -2.64
C LEU A 59 -7.77 -7.77 -1.19
N PHE A 60 -6.48 -7.65 -0.94
CA PHE A 60 -5.87 -7.60 0.40
C PHE A 60 -5.02 -6.33 0.48
N MET A 61 -5.07 -5.61 1.59
CA MET A 61 -4.26 -4.41 1.80
C MET A 61 -3.90 -4.23 3.26
N VAL A 62 -2.68 -3.79 3.50
CA VAL A 62 -2.20 -3.22 4.77
C VAL A 62 -1.72 -1.81 4.49
N ALA A 63 -2.05 -0.89 5.38
CA ALA A 63 -1.69 0.52 5.36
C ALA A 63 -1.22 0.93 6.76
N ASP A 64 0.03 1.33 6.88
CA ASP A 64 0.68 1.78 8.11
C ASP A 64 0.70 3.31 8.10
N GLY A 65 -0.04 3.90 9.02
CA GLY A 65 -0.25 5.34 9.09
C GLY A 65 0.86 6.06 9.84
N MET A 66 1.27 7.22 9.31
CA MET A 66 2.27 8.07 9.93
C MET A 66 1.87 9.54 9.94
N GLY A 67 2.32 10.32 10.94
CA GLY A 67 2.06 11.76 10.97
C GLY A 67 1.75 12.36 12.35
N GLY A 68 1.84 11.59 13.40
CA GLY A 68 1.55 12.01 14.79
C GLY A 68 0.07 12.25 15.08
N ALA A 69 -0.29 12.17 16.36
CA ALA A 69 -1.63 12.34 16.95
C ALA A 69 -2.84 11.80 16.16
N ALA A 70 -3.52 11.64 15.50
CA ALA A 70 -4.62 11.05 14.74
C ALA A 70 -4.41 11.18 13.21
N ALA A 71 -3.35 11.85 12.77
CA ALA A 71 -3.15 12.13 11.35
C ALA A 71 -2.79 10.85 10.55
N GLY A 72 -2.00 9.94 11.14
CA GLY A 72 -1.69 8.64 10.54
C GLY A 72 -2.91 7.75 10.40
N GLU A 73 -3.76 7.69 11.44
CA GLU A 73 -5.02 6.95 11.41
C GLU A 73 -5.94 7.43 10.27
N ILE A 74 -6.09 8.74 10.11
CA ILE A 74 -6.88 9.31 9.02
C ILE A 74 -6.29 8.92 7.65
N ALA A 75 -4.95 8.97 7.51
CA ALA A 75 -4.29 8.64 6.24
C ALA A 75 -4.47 7.19 5.86
N SER A 76 -4.27 6.25 6.79
CA SER A 76 -4.40 4.81 6.54
C SER A 76 -5.85 4.40 6.25
N GLN A 77 -6.83 4.99 6.96
CA GLN A 77 -8.26 4.78 6.69
C GLN A 77 -8.64 5.31 5.30
N MET A 78 -8.26 6.56 4.98
CA MET A 78 -8.50 7.12 3.64
C MET A 78 -7.89 6.27 2.53
N ALA A 79 -6.67 5.73 2.74
CA ALA A 79 -6.02 4.88 1.75
C ALA A 79 -6.81 3.59 1.51
N THR A 80 -7.25 2.91 2.58
CA THR A 80 -8.02 1.66 2.45
C THR A 80 -9.38 1.88 1.79
N GLU A 81 -10.08 2.97 2.14
CA GLU A 81 -11.37 3.34 1.51
C GLU A 81 -11.20 3.63 0.01
N VAL A 82 -10.22 4.48 -0.34
CA VAL A 82 -10.00 4.86 -1.74
C VAL A 82 -9.56 3.67 -2.57
N VAL A 83 -8.65 2.84 -2.05
CA VAL A 83 -8.16 1.66 -2.77
C VAL A 83 -9.27 0.63 -2.97
N LEU A 84 -10.24 0.54 -2.07
CA LEU A 84 -11.40 -0.32 -2.26
C LEU A 84 -12.35 0.20 -3.34
N ASP A 85 -12.66 1.50 -3.33
CA ASP A 85 -13.64 2.12 -4.22
C ASP A 85 -13.14 2.30 -5.67
N GLU A 86 -11.88 2.68 -5.85
CA GLU A 86 -11.31 3.01 -7.17
C GLU A 86 -11.12 1.80 -8.10
N PRO A 87 -10.53 0.66 -7.67
CA PRO A 87 -10.45 -0.53 -8.50
C PRO A 87 -11.83 -1.00 -8.93
N ASP A 88 -12.81 -0.93 -8.02
CA ASP A 88 -14.17 -1.31 -8.32
C ASP A 88 -14.78 -0.43 -9.41
N ALA A 89 -14.65 0.90 -9.31
CA ALA A 89 -15.19 1.82 -10.30
C ALA A 89 -14.57 1.60 -11.69
N ARG A 90 -13.24 1.54 -11.77
CA ARG A 90 -12.52 1.37 -13.04
C ARG A 90 -12.65 -0.04 -13.60
N TRP A 91 -12.54 -1.05 -12.75
CA TRP A 91 -12.62 -2.45 -13.11
C TRP A 91 -14.02 -2.84 -13.56
N ARG A 92 -15.08 -2.33 -12.90
CA ARG A 92 -16.47 -2.51 -13.32
C ARG A 92 -16.77 -1.85 -14.65
N GLN A 93 -16.30 -0.62 -14.87
CA GLN A 93 -16.51 0.11 -16.11
C GLN A 93 -15.84 -0.58 -17.31
N ALA A 94 -14.69 -1.19 -17.10
CA ALA A 94 -13.99 -1.90 -18.15
C ALA A 94 -14.72 -3.18 -18.61
N HIS A 95 -15.64 -3.75 -17.82
CA HIS A 95 -16.29 -5.04 -18.05
C HIS A 95 -15.31 -6.15 -18.49
N SER A 96 -14.10 -6.12 -17.95
CA SER A 96 -12.98 -6.92 -18.40
C SER A 96 -12.41 -7.73 -17.25
N THR A 97 -11.96 -8.94 -17.53
CA THR A 97 -11.14 -9.77 -16.66
C THR A 97 -9.67 -9.76 -17.09
N ASP A 98 -9.27 -8.75 -17.87
CA ASP A 98 -7.91 -8.60 -18.37
C ASP A 98 -6.95 -8.25 -17.21
N PRO A 99 -5.93 -9.07 -16.96
CA PRO A 99 -4.93 -8.87 -15.94
C PRO A 99 -4.19 -7.51 -16.04
N GLU A 100 -3.97 -7.01 -17.26
CA GLU A 100 -3.31 -5.72 -17.48
C GLU A 100 -4.16 -4.55 -16.99
N ILE A 101 -5.48 -4.60 -17.26
CA ILE A 101 -6.42 -3.58 -16.76
C ILE A 101 -6.48 -3.66 -15.23
N PHE A 102 -6.47 -4.87 -14.67
CA PHE A 102 -6.49 -5.07 -13.22
C PHE A 102 -5.25 -4.47 -12.52
N ALA A 103 -4.05 -4.80 -13.00
CA ALA A 103 -2.80 -4.27 -12.46
C ALA A 103 -2.75 -2.73 -12.54
N ARG A 104 -3.18 -2.15 -13.67
CA ARG A 104 -3.28 -0.70 -13.83
C ARG A 104 -4.31 -0.07 -12.90
N ALA A 105 -5.43 -0.75 -12.65
CA ALA A 105 -6.44 -0.27 -11.71
C ALA A 105 -5.89 -0.20 -10.28
N LEU A 106 -5.12 -1.19 -9.83
CA LEU A 106 -4.46 -1.16 -8.52
C LEU A 106 -3.46 0.01 -8.39
N LYS A 107 -2.62 0.21 -9.42
CA LYS A 107 -1.70 1.35 -9.45
C LYS A 107 -2.45 2.69 -9.38
N ALA A 108 -3.49 2.85 -10.19
CA ALA A 108 -4.28 4.07 -10.23
C ALA A 108 -5.04 4.34 -8.92
N ALA A 109 -5.43 3.27 -8.20
CA ALA A 109 -6.02 3.40 -6.88
C ALA A 109 -5.02 3.98 -5.86
N CYS A 110 -3.76 3.50 -5.85
CA CYS A 110 -2.70 4.10 -5.03
C CYS A 110 -2.46 5.58 -5.37
N GLU A 111 -2.37 5.90 -6.66
CA GLU A 111 -2.16 7.28 -7.13
C GLU A 111 -3.34 8.20 -6.73
N THR A 112 -4.58 7.69 -6.80
CA THR A 112 -5.78 8.41 -6.36
C THR A 112 -5.79 8.59 -4.84
N ALA A 113 -5.44 7.55 -4.07
CA ALA A 113 -5.32 7.64 -2.63
C ALA A 113 -4.27 8.69 -2.24
N ASN A 114 -3.09 8.67 -2.88
CA ASN A 114 -2.06 9.69 -2.68
C ASN A 114 -2.60 11.11 -2.90
N ALA A 115 -3.26 11.34 -4.03
CA ALA A 115 -3.79 12.66 -4.36
C ALA A 115 -4.86 13.13 -3.35
N ARG A 116 -5.71 12.24 -2.86
CA ARG A 116 -6.74 12.56 -1.85
C ARG A 116 -6.14 12.88 -0.49
N ILE A 117 -5.18 12.06 -0.01
CA ILE A 117 -4.50 12.27 1.27
C ILE A 117 -3.68 13.56 1.22
N HIS A 118 -2.91 13.77 0.14
CA HIS A 118 -2.13 14.99 -0.05
C HIS A 118 -3.01 16.24 -0.04
N LYS A 119 -4.12 16.22 -0.78
CA LYS A 119 -5.08 17.33 -0.79
C LYS A 119 -5.66 17.58 0.60
N TYR A 120 -6.06 16.54 1.30
CA TYR A 120 -6.60 16.64 2.66
C TYR A 120 -5.59 17.29 3.62
N ALA A 121 -4.32 16.86 3.58
CA ALA A 121 -3.25 17.45 4.39
C ALA A 121 -3.00 18.94 4.08
N MET A 122 -3.20 19.36 2.81
CA MET A 122 -3.09 20.77 2.42
C MET A 122 -4.26 21.62 2.90
N GLU A 123 -5.46 21.06 2.97
CA GLU A 123 -6.69 21.71 3.44
C GLU A 123 -6.81 21.74 4.98
N HIS A 124 -6.05 20.86 5.68
CA HIS A 124 -6.08 20.70 7.13
C HIS A 124 -4.66 20.83 7.71
N PRO A 125 -4.22 22.07 8.04
CA PRO A 125 -2.85 22.32 8.50
C PRO A 125 -2.42 21.51 9.75
N GLU A 126 -3.37 21.12 10.60
CA GLU A 126 -3.16 20.27 11.77
C GLU A 126 -2.72 18.84 11.39
N ASN A 127 -3.06 18.39 10.19
CA ASN A 127 -2.69 17.07 9.65
C ASN A 127 -1.54 17.16 8.63
N ARG A 128 -0.80 18.27 8.63
CA ARG A 128 0.29 18.47 7.68
C ARG A 128 1.39 17.42 7.86
N GLY A 129 1.77 16.78 6.75
CA GLY A 129 2.76 15.72 6.73
C GLY A 129 2.21 14.34 7.08
N MET A 130 0.87 14.21 7.21
CA MET A 130 0.23 12.91 7.31
C MET A 130 0.54 12.06 6.09
N GLY A 131 0.63 10.77 6.30
CA GLY A 131 0.85 9.80 5.22
C GLY A 131 0.59 8.38 5.69
N THR A 132 0.71 7.46 4.75
CA THR A 132 0.59 6.03 5.06
C THR A 132 1.33 5.21 4.02
N THR A 133 1.76 4.02 4.39
CA THR A 133 2.18 3.00 3.43
C THR A 133 0.96 2.43 2.69
N ALA A 134 1.19 1.70 1.63
CA ALA A 134 0.18 0.89 0.97
C ALA A 134 0.81 -0.36 0.39
N THR A 135 0.55 -1.52 0.99
CA THR A 135 0.92 -2.84 0.48
C THR A 135 -0.35 -3.57 0.08
N ILE A 136 -0.60 -3.61 -1.21
CA ILE A 136 -1.83 -4.15 -1.80
C ILE A 136 -1.50 -5.41 -2.58
N ALA A 137 -2.29 -6.46 -2.39
CA ALA A 137 -2.28 -7.66 -3.21
C ALA A 137 -3.67 -7.91 -3.78
N GLY A 138 -3.80 -7.86 -5.09
CA GLY A 138 -5.01 -8.24 -5.81
C GLY A 138 -4.84 -9.65 -6.38
N PHE A 139 -5.69 -10.60 -5.98
CA PHE A 139 -5.68 -11.96 -6.51
C PHE A 139 -6.69 -12.08 -7.65
N LEU A 140 -6.21 -12.43 -8.85
CA LEU A 140 -7.05 -12.65 -10.03
C LEU A 140 -6.61 -13.92 -10.76
N GLY A 141 -7.52 -14.87 -10.92
CA GLY A 141 -7.23 -16.16 -11.55
C GLY A 141 -6.30 -17.03 -10.67
N ASP A 142 -5.03 -17.10 -11.00
CA ASP A 142 -3.97 -17.81 -10.28
C ASP A 142 -2.77 -16.91 -9.96
N THR A 143 -2.95 -15.60 -10.05
CA THR A 143 -1.87 -14.64 -9.94
C THR A 143 -2.21 -13.53 -8.93
N LEU A 144 -1.24 -13.18 -8.10
CA LEU A 144 -1.24 -11.97 -7.28
C LEU A 144 -0.60 -10.83 -8.07
N TYR A 145 -1.25 -9.69 -8.09
CA TYR A 145 -0.77 -8.41 -8.58
C TYR A 145 -0.56 -7.52 -7.35
N LEU A 146 0.66 -7.09 -7.13
CA LEU A 146 0.99 -6.29 -5.96
C LEU A 146 1.27 -4.85 -6.38
N ALA A 147 0.70 -3.90 -5.63
CA ALA A 147 1.02 -2.49 -5.72
C ALA A 147 1.61 -2.05 -4.37
N GLN A 148 2.83 -1.51 -4.40
CA GLN A 148 3.63 -1.20 -3.21
C GLN A 148 3.98 0.27 -3.16
N VAL A 149 3.73 0.89 -1.98
CA VAL A 149 4.26 2.18 -1.56
C VAL A 149 4.64 2.07 -0.08
N GLY A 150 5.90 2.35 0.25
CA GLY A 150 6.40 2.28 1.62
C GLY A 150 7.20 1.02 1.93
N ASP A 151 7.23 0.61 3.19
CA ASP A 151 8.02 -0.49 3.75
C ASP A 151 7.23 -1.55 4.51
N SER A 152 5.90 -1.47 4.51
CA SER A 152 5.05 -2.61 4.84
C SER A 152 5.31 -3.75 3.86
N ARG A 153 5.27 -5.00 4.30
CA ARG A 153 5.80 -6.12 3.52
C ARG A 153 4.76 -7.16 3.13
N GLY A 154 5.00 -7.81 2.00
CA GLY A 154 4.29 -9.00 1.54
C GLY A 154 5.23 -10.20 1.41
N TYR A 155 4.81 -11.34 1.94
CA TYR A 155 5.52 -12.61 1.85
C TYR A 155 4.62 -13.67 1.24
N ILE A 156 5.23 -14.64 0.54
CA ILE A 156 4.59 -15.92 0.21
C ILE A 156 5.32 -17.03 0.97
N LEU A 157 4.54 -17.80 1.70
CA LEU A 157 4.98 -19.08 2.25
C LEU A 157 4.72 -20.17 1.21
N ARG A 158 5.79 -20.81 0.74
CA ARG A 158 5.74 -21.96 -0.17
C ARG A 158 6.75 -23.00 0.31
N ASN A 159 6.35 -24.26 0.33
CA ASN A 159 7.19 -25.38 0.78
C ASN A 159 7.82 -25.13 2.17
N GLY A 160 7.10 -24.44 3.06
CA GLY A 160 7.54 -24.16 4.44
C GLY A 160 8.49 -22.98 4.60
N VAL A 161 8.83 -22.27 3.52
CA VAL A 161 9.74 -21.10 3.54
C VAL A 161 8.97 -19.83 3.22
N ALA A 162 9.16 -18.78 4.03
CA ALA A 162 8.63 -17.45 3.76
C ALA A 162 9.62 -16.63 2.93
N GLN A 163 9.18 -16.22 1.76
CA GLN A 163 9.96 -15.36 0.86
C GLN A 163 9.26 -14.03 0.70
N GLN A 164 9.97 -12.92 0.95
CA GLN A 164 9.45 -11.57 0.69
C GLN A 164 9.29 -11.36 -0.82
N ILE A 165 8.10 -10.94 -1.23
CA ILE A 165 7.72 -10.69 -2.63
C ILE A 165 7.53 -9.20 -2.95
N THR A 166 7.51 -8.35 -1.93
CA THR A 166 7.60 -6.88 -2.06
C THR A 166 9.03 -6.40 -1.85
N LYS A 167 9.28 -5.15 -2.18
CA LYS A 167 10.56 -4.50 -1.94
C LYS A 167 10.32 -3.21 -1.17
N ASP A 168 10.99 -3.04 -0.03
CA ASP A 168 10.85 -1.86 0.80
C ASP A 168 11.32 -0.60 0.06
N GLN A 169 10.54 0.45 0.13
CA GLN A 169 10.92 1.77 -0.37
C GLN A 169 11.52 2.60 0.77
N SER A 170 12.58 2.06 1.41
CA SER A 170 13.29 2.62 2.56
C SER A 170 14.73 3.00 2.23
N LEU A 171 15.34 3.81 3.12
CA LEU A 171 16.75 4.15 3.01
C LEU A 171 17.65 2.91 3.11
N MET A 172 17.31 1.99 4.03
CA MET A 172 18.09 0.77 4.22
C MET A 172 18.08 -0.10 2.97
N GLN A 173 16.94 -0.28 2.33
CA GLN A 173 16.85 -1.04 1.09
C GLN A 173 17.71 -0.42 -0.03
N LYS A 174 17.76 0.92 -0.11
CA LYS A 174 18.63 1.60 -1.08
C LYS A 174 20.10 1.38 -0.82
N LEU A 175 20.53 1.35 0.44
CA LEU A 175 21.93 1.07 0.81
C LEU A 175 22.30 -0.39 0.53
N VAL A 176 21.38 -1.33 0.73
CA VAL A 176 21.56 -2.75 0.34
C VAL A 176 21.70 -2.88 -1.17
N GLU A 177 20.82 -2.23 -1.96
CA GLU A 177 20.90 -2.22 -3.43
C GLU A 177 22.20 -1.60 -3.97
N ALA A 178 22.73 -0.59 -3.27
CA ALA A 178 24.01 0.03 -3.61
C ALA A 178 25.24 -0.82 -3.18
N GLY A 179 25.02 -1.92 -2.42
CA GLY A 179 26.07 -2.76 -1.87
C GLY A 179 26.84 -2.11 -0.71
N GLU A 180 26.27 -1.07 -0.09
CA GLU A 180 26.85 -0.37 1.06
C GLU A 180 26.55 -1.08 2.39
N LEU A 181 25.44 -1.85 2.46
CA LEU A 181 25.04 -2.67 3.58
C LEU A 181 24.63 -4.07 3.11
N THR A 182 24.81 -5.06 3.98
CA THR A 182 24.11 -6.35 3.83
C THR A 182 22.67 -6.24 4.29
N ALA A 183 21.84 -7.22 3.92
CA ALA A 183 20.44 -7.27 4.39
C ALA A 183 20.36 -7.39 5.91
N GLU A 184 21.27 -8.17 6.53
CA GLU A 184 21.35 -8.38 7.97
C GLU A 184 21.75 -7.09 8.71
N GLU A 185 22.70 -6.30 8.15
CA GLU A 185 23.08 -5.00 8.71
C GLU A 185 21.94 -3.97 8.62
N ALA A 186 21.20 -4.01 7.52
CA ALA A 186 20.04 -3.13 7.32
C ALA A 186 18.94 -3.38 8.37
N GLU A 187 18.65 -4.66 8.69
CA GLU A 187 17.62 -5.03 9.66
C GLU A 187 17.91 -4.57 11.11
N VAL A 188 19.19 -4.46 11.49
CA VAL A 188 19.58 -4.03 12.85
C VAL A 188 19.94 -2.54 12.93
N SER A 189 19.85 -1.81 11.83
CA SER A 189 20.18 -0.40 11.77
C SER A 189 19.21 0.46 12.59
N GLU A 190 19.73 1.46 13.31
CA GLU A 190 18.89 2.48 13.98
C GLU A 190 18.08 3.33 13.01
N ARG A 191 18.47 3.34 11.72
CA ARG A 191 17.80 4.10 10.66
C ARG A 191 16.83 3.28 9.82
N ARG A 192 16.48 2.06 10.27
CA ARG A 192 15.61 1.13 9.52
C ARG A 192 14.22 1.70 9.20
N ASN A 193 13.71 2.63 10.04
CA ASN A 193 12.38 3.24 9.88
C ASN A 193 12.37 4.49 8.98
N ILE A 194 13.44 4.76 8.20
CA ILE A 194 13.44 5.88 7.25
C ILE A 194 12.83 5.44 5.93
N ILE A 195 11.55 5.81 5.72
CA ILE A 195 10.80 5.55 4.50
C ILE A 195 11.11 6.62 3.46
N LEU A 196 11.23 6.22 2.20
CA LEU A 196 11.50 7.11 1.07
C LEU A 196 10.26 7.41 0.23
N GLN A 197 9.20 6.61 0.36
CA GLN A 197 7.93 6.77 -0.33
C GLN A 197 6.78 6.47 0.63
N ALA A 198 5.77 7.33 0.64
CA ALA A 198 4.49 7.11 1.32
C ALA A 198 3.38 7.83 0.57
N LEU A 199 2.14 7.41 0.75
CA LEU A 199 0.97 8.13 0.26
C LEU A 199 0.74 9.38 1.12
N GLY A 200 0.57 10.53 0.50
CA GLY A 200 0.15 11.78 1.13
C GLY A 200 1.22 12.88 1.25
N PRO A 201 2.45 12.64 1.74
CA PRO A 201 3.44 13.69 1.92
C PRO A 201 3.78 14.45 0.64
N GLU A 202 3.90 13.76 -0.48
CA GLU A 202 4.25 14.34 -1.77
C GLU A 202 3.07 14.28 -2.74
N ALA A 203 2.97 15.27 -3.66
CA ALA A 203 1.89 15.33 -4.65
C ALA A 203 1.91 14.15 -5.65
N VAL A 204 3.07 13.57 -5.87
CA VAL A 204 3.28 12.42 -6.79
C VAL A 204 4.00 11.33 -6.05
N VAL A 205 3.52 10.10 -6.21
CA VAL A 205 4.10 8.90 -5.61
C VAL A 205 4.54 7.91 -6.69
N LYS A 206 5.60 7.17 -6.42
CA LYS A 206 6.04 6.06 -7.26
C LYS A 206 5.46 4.76 -6.71
N VAL A 207 4.55 4.16 -7.44
CA VAL A 207 3.96 2.86 -7.11
C VAL A 207 4.76 1.76 -7.82
N ASP A 208 5.32 0.83 -7.06
CA ASP A 208 5.98 -0.34 -7.62
C ASP A 208 4.93 -1.44 -7.85
N LEU A 209 4.85 -1.93 -9.10
CA LEU A 209 3.98 -3.04 -9.46
C LEU A 209 4.80 -4.32 -9.62
N THR A 210 4.35 -5.39 -8.95
CA THR A 210 4.95 -6.73 -9.05
C THR A 210 3.88 -7.80 -9.25
N THR A 211 4.30 -8.98 -9.66
CA THR A 211 3.42 -10.14 -9.81
C THR A 211 4.02 -11.36 -9.15
N GLN A 212 3.15 -12.23 -8.66
CA GLN A 212 3.52 -13.52 -8.13
C GLN A 212 2.48 -14.57 -8.54
N GLN A 213 2.90 -15.59 -9.24
CA GLN A 213 2.04 -16.73 -9.52
C GLN A 213 1.83 -17.55 -8.26
N VAL A 214 0.56 -17.79 -7.92
CA VAL A 214 0.14 -18.53 -6.73
C VAL A 214 0.11 -20.04 -7.06
N ARG A 215 0.52 -20.82 -6.08
CA ARG A 215 0.43 -22.29 -6.10
C ARG A 215 -0.53 -22.77 -5.01
N ARG A 216 -1.08 -23.96 -5.22
CA ARG A 216 -1.93 -24.61 -4.22
C ARG A 216 -1.15 -24.81 -2.91
N GLY A 217 -1.73 -24.36 -1.81
CA GLY A 217 -1.12 -24.40 -0.49
C GLY A 217 -0.26 -23.20 -0.14
N ASP A 218 -0.02 -22.25 -1.06
CA ASP A 218 0.67 -21.01 -0.73
C ASP A 218 -0.10 -20.21 0.33
N ILE A 219 0.65 -19.52 1.17
CA ILE A 219 0.08 -18.57 2.15
C ILE A 219 0.71 -17.19 1.90
N LEU A 220 -0.13 -16.24 1.55
CA LEU A 220 0.22 -14.81 1.54
C LEU A 220 0.22 -14.28 2.97
N VAL A 221 1.22 -13.48 3.31
CA VAL A 221 1.27 -12.68 4.54
C VAL A 221 1.54 -11.24 4.14
N LEU A 222 0.62 -10.33 4.44
CA LEU A 222 0.85 -8.89 4.40
C LEU A 222 0.98 -8.37 5.82
N CYS A 223 1.93 -7.46 6.06
CA CYS A 223 2.13 -6.91 7.40
C CYS A 223 2.70 -5.50 7.37
N SER A 224 2.43 -4.72 8.44
CA SER A 224 3.15 -3.48 8.75
C SER A 224 4.55 -3.75 9.29
N ASP A 225 5.35 -2.69 9.41
CA ASP A 225 6.73 -2.76 9.93
C ASP A 225 6.78 -3.17 11.41
N GLY A 226 5.70 -2.93 12.16
CA GLY A 226 5.57 -3.39 13.55
C GLY A 226 5.63 -4.92 13.69
N LEU A 227 5.22 -5.69 12.66
CA LEU A 227 5.51 -7.11 12.60
C LEU A 227 6.93 -7.36 12.09
N SER A 228 7.23 -6.95 10.85
CA SER A 228 8.46 -7.33 10.15
C SER A 228 9.74 -6.77 10.79
N GLY A 229 9.62 -5.71 11.58
CA GLY A 229 10.70 -5.17 12.39
C GLY A 229 10.99 -5.94 13.68
N GLN A 230 10.08 -6.83 14.11
CA GLN A 230 10.20 -7.61 15.34
C GLN A 230 10.25 -9.11 15.10
N VAL A 231 9.71 -9.61 13.99
CA VAL A 231 9.61 -11.03 13.64
C VAL A 231 10.22 -11.25 12.26
N ARG A 232 11.27 -12.07 12.18
CA ARG A 232 11.97 -12.34 10.93
C ARG A 232 11.21 -13.32 10.04
N ALA A 233 11.52 -13.34 8.75
CA ALA A 233 10.84 -14.21 7.77
C ALA A 233 10.89 -15.71 8.15
N ASN A 234 12.00 -16.20 8.70
CA ASN A 234 12.11 -17.58 9.16
C ASN A 234 11.22 -17.89 10.37
N GLU A 235 10.99 -16.91 11.27
CA GLU A 235 10.09 -17.04 12.41
C GLU A 235 8.63 -16.99 11.95
N ILE A 236 8.30 -16.09 10.97
CA ILE A 236 6.99 -16.08 10.31
C ILE A 236 6.70 -17.46 9.71
N ALA A 237 7.67 -18.02 8.96
CA ALA A 237 7.53 -19.36 8.38
C ALA A 237 7.31 -20.44 9.44
N ARG A 238 8.10 -20.43 10.50
CA ARG A 238 7.98 -21.41 11.60
C ARG A 238 6.59 -21.37 12.23
N ILE A 239 6.11 -20.17 12.62
CA ILE A 239 4.81 -20.03 13.29
C ILE A 239 3.67 -20.50 12.40
N ILE A 240 3.64 -20.11 11.12
CA ILE A 240 2.56 -20.50 10.21
C ILE A 240 2.59 -21.99 9.88
N ASN A 241 3.78 -22.61 9.87
CA ASN A 241 3.90 -24.07 9.69
C ASN A 241 3.45 -24.86 10.92
N GLU A 242 3.71 -24.34 12.13
CA GLU A 242 3.30 -24.94 13.39
C GLU A 242 1.80 -24.76 13.68
N GLU A 243 1.21 -23.65 13.20
CA GLU A 243 -0.19 -23.28 13.42
C GLU A 243 -1.00 -23.30 12.11
N PRO A 244 -1.66 -24.42 11.79
CA PRO A 244 -2.46 -24.54 10.55
C PRO A 244 -3.69 -23.61 10.53
N ASP A 245 -4.23 -23.23 11.69
CA ASP A 245 -5.32 -22.24 11.76
C ASP A 245 -4.75 -20.82 11.61
N LEU A 246 -5.15 -20.12 10.52
CA LEU A 246 -4.67 -18.77 10.25
C LEU A 246 -5.00 -17.76 11.36
N VAL A 247 -6.08 -17.99 12.12
CA VAL A 247 -6.44 -17.14 13.28
C VAL A 247 -5.43 -17.30 14.40
N ALA A 248 -5.06 -18.55 14.70
CA ALA A 248 -4.04 -18.86 15.70
C ALA A 248 -2.67 -18.36 15.24
N ALA A 249 -2.30 -18.57 13.97
CA ALA A 249 -1.05 -18.10 13.40
C ALA A 249 -0.92 -16.56 13.46
N CYS A 250 -1.96 -15.81 13.06
CA CYS A 250 -1.94 -14.33 13.17
C CYS A 250 -1.78 -13.85 14.61
N ARG A 251 -2.46 -14.50 15.56
CA ARG A 251 -2.32 -14.18 16.99
C ARG A 251 -0.90 -14.44 17.48
N ALA A 252 -0.36 -15.62 17.19
CA ALA A 252 0.99 -15.98 17.59
C ALA A 252 2.06 -15.03 17.00
N LEU A 253 1.89 -14.58 15.75
CA LEU A 253 2.77 -13.58 15.14
C LEU A 253 2.72 -12.23 15.87
N ILE A 254 1.52 -11.75 16.19
CA ILE A 254 1.32 -10.50 16.94
C ILE A 254 1.85 -10.61 18.37
N ASP A 255 1.58 -11.75 19.04
CA ASP A 255 2.05 -11.99 20.38
C ASP A 255 3.58 -12.02 20.44
N LEU A 256 4.25 -12.69 19.47
CA LEU A 256 5.71 -12.69 19.37
C LEU A 256 6.28 -11.29 19.11
N ALA A 257 5.66 -10.49 18.21
CA ALA A 257 6.09 -9.11 17.98
C ALA A 257 5.95 -8.25 19.24
N ASN A 258 4.88 -8.45 20.00
CA ASN A 258 4.66 -7.81 21.30
C ASN A 258 5.66 -8.28 22.37
N GLU A 259 6.02 -9.55 22.40
CA GLU A 259 7.06 -10.10 23.30
C GLU A 259 8.44 -9.54 22.97
N ASN A 260 8.73 -9.32 21.69
CA ASN A 260 9.97 -8.67 21.21
C ASN A 260 9.99 -7.15 21.41
N GLY A 261 9.00 -6.60 22.13
CA GLY A 261 8.94 -5.22 22.57
C GLY A 261 7.72 -4.43 22.10
N GLY A 262 7.09 -4.81 20.98
CA GLY A 262 5.91 -4.16 20.43
C GLY A 262 6.04 -2.63 20.31
N PRO A 263 7.09 -2.10 19.67
CA PRO A 263 7.37 -0.66 19.67
C PRO A 263 6.41 0.14 18.80
N ASP A 264 5.68 -0.53 17.92
CA ASP A 264 4.74 0.07 16.97
C ASP A 264 3.42 -0.70 16.89
N ASN A 265 2.47 -0.18 16.11
CA ASN A 265 1.25 -0.87 15.72
C ASN A 265 1.59 -2.10 14.87
N ILE A 266 0.89 -3.20 15.07
CA ILE A 266 1.21 -4.49 14.46
C ILE A 266 0.00 -4.97 13.69
N THR A 267 0.11 -5.01 12.36
CA THR A 267 -0.98 -5.48 11.49
C THR A 267 -0.51 -6.66 10.65
N VAL A 268 -1.33 -7.72 10.61
CA VAL A 268 -1.07 -8.94 9.84
C VAL A 268 -2.33 -9.37 9.12
N VAL A 269 -2.22 -9.62 7.82
CA VAL A 269 -3.25 -10.27 7.00
C VAL A 269 -2.64 -11.53 6.41
N THR A 270 -3.30 -12.68 6.62
CA THR A 270 -2.89 -13.96 6.05
C THR A 270 -3.96 -14.48 5.10
N ALA A 271 -3.56 -15.06 3.97
CA ALA A 271 -4.47 -15.70 3.04
C ALA A 271 -3.86 -17.01 2.50
N ARG A 272 -4.53 -18.15 2.71
CA ARG A 272 -4.15 -19.46 2.15
C ARG A 272 -4.95 -19.74 0.91
N PHE A 273 -4.26 -20.18 -0.13
CA PHE A 273 -4.84 -20.49 -1.44
C PHE A 273 -4.91 -21.99 -1.66
N GLU A 274 -6.12 -22.52 -1.87
CA GLU A 274 -6.39 -23.94 -2.04
C GLU A 274 -7.27 -24.20 -3.27
N GLY A 275 -7.45 -25.46 -3.61
CA GLY A 275 -8.37 -25.91 -4.67
C GLY A 275 -7.68 -26.41 -5.93
N GLU A 276 -8.43 -27.15 -6.72
CA GLU A 276 -7.96 -27.79 -7.96
C GLU A 276 -7.70 -26.80 -9.10
N GLY A 277 -8.16 -25.54 -8.95
CA GLY A 277 -7.89 -24.44 -9.90
C GLY A 277 -6.45 -23.93 -9.85
N LEU A 278 -5.69 -24.28 -8.82
CA LEU A 278 -4.28 -23.91 -8.65
C LEU A 278 -3.36 -25.09 -8.91
N ALA A 279 -2.27 -24.84 -9.65
CA ALA A 279 -1.22 -25.83 -9.82
C ALA A 279 -0.53 -26.12 -8.48
N ALA A 280 -0.08 -27.36 -8.28
CA ALA A 280 0.80 -27.67 -7.16
C ALA A 280 2.16 -26.96 -7.34
N PRO A 281 2.85 -26.58 -6.26
CA PRO A 281 4.20 -26.05 -6.35
C PRO A 281 5.15 -27.12 -6.91
N SER A 282 6.08 -26.72 -7.77
CA SER A 282 7.14 -27.58 -8.25
C SER A 282 8.35 -27.55 -7.30
N ASP A 283 9.17 -28.58 -7.32
CA ASP A 283 10.41 -28.61 -6.55
C ASP A 283 11.35 -27.47 -7.02
N GLY A 284 11.80 -26.65 -6.08
CA GLY A 284 12.70 -25.51 -6.36
C GLY A 284 12.01 -24.31 -7.01
N GLU A 285 10.68 -24.28 -7.03
CA GLU A 285 9.92 -23.10 -7.48
C GLU A 285 9.74 -22.11 -6.31
N ASP A 286 10.72 -21.24 -6.13
CA ASP A 286 10.68 -20.23 -5.06
C ASP A 286 9.93 -18.98 -5.51
N PRO A 287 9.07 -18.40 -4.64
CA PRO A 287 8.52 -17.05 -4.86
C PRO A 287 9.63 -16.02 -4.93
N ALA A 288 9.46 -14.98 -5.73
CA ALA A 288 10.45 -13.93 -5.85
C ALA A 288 9.78 -12.58 -6.18
N HIS A 289 10.46 -11.50 -5.85
CA HIS A 289 10.07 -10.18 -6.31
C HIS A 289 10.18 -10.11 -7.84
N GLN A 290 9.05 -10.05 -8.53
CA GLN A 290 8.97 -10.00 -10.00
C GLN A 290 8.28 -8.69 -10.41
N VAL A 291 9.01 -7.80 -11.07
CA VAL A 291 8.45 -6.55 -11.59
C VAL A 291 7.41 -6.86 -12.66
N TYR A 292 6.22 -6.29 -12.52
CA TYR A 292 5.20 -6.36 -13.54
C TYR A 292 5.58 -5.49 -14.73
N THR A 293 5.67 -6.11 -15.91
CA THR A 293 5.92 -5.41 -17.16
C THR A 293 4.69 -5.56 -18.06
N SER A 294 4.05 -4.45 -18.43
CA SER A 294 2.88 -4.49 -19.29
C SER A 294 3.23 -5.01 -20.68
N GLN A 295 2.27 -5.63 -21.37
CA GLN A 295 2.47 -6.09 -22.75
C GLN A 295 2.83 -4.96 -23.72
N SER A 296 2.35 -3.75 -23.44
CA SER A 296 2.71 -2.55 -24.22
C SER A 296 4.18 -2.17 -24.05
N GLU A 297 4.74 -2.28 -22.84
CA GLU A 297 6.16 -2.04 -22.56
C GLU A 297 7.04 -3.14 -23.14
N GLN A 298 6.60 -4.40 -23.10
CA GLN A 298 7.32 -5.53 -23.71
C GLN A 298 7.45 -5.39 -25.22
N ARG A 299 6.45 -4.84 -25.91
CA ARG A 299 6.52 -4.57 -27.36
C ARG A 299 7.50 -3.47 -27.71
N THR A 300 7.69 -2.49 -26.83
CA THR A 300 8.61 -1.37 -27.07
C THR A 300 10.07 -1.76 -26.83
N THR A 301 10.33 -2.78 -26.01
CA THR A 301 11.68 -3.28 -25.71
C THR A 301 12.15 -4.39 -26.65
N GLN A 302 11.29 -4.94 -27.51
CA GLN A 302 11.77 -5.80 -28.58
C GLN A 302 12.58 -4.94 -29.57
N PRO A 303 13.86 -5.30 -29.87
CA PRO A 303 14.58 -4.60 -30.90
C PRO A 303 13.75 -4.69 -32.16
N VAL A 304 13.39 -3.52 -32.71
CA VAL A 304 12.83 -3.43 -34.05
C VAL A 304 13.85 -4.12 -34.95
N VAL A 305 13.59 -5.34 -35.34
CA VAL A 305 14.35 -5.99 -36.40
C VAL A 305 14.12 -5.04 -37.59
N ALA A 306 15.14 -4.27 -37.93
CA ALA A 306 15.08 -3.39 -39.09
C ALA A 306 14.75 -4.28 -40.27
N SER A 307 13.47 -4.35 -40.59
CA SER A 307 13.02 -4.87 -41.89
C SER A 307 13.83 -4.07 -42.89
N SER A 308 14.68 -4.74 -43.62
CA SER A 308 15.53 -4.22 -44.64
C SER A 308 14.87 -3.01 -45.32
N ILE A 309 15.34 -1.80 -45.01
CA ILE A 309 15.08 -0.65 -45.86
C ILE A 309 15.58 -1.07 -47.23
N PRO A 310 14.75 -1.15 -48.26
CA PRO A 310 15.27 -1.46 -49.60
C PRO A 310 16.34 -0.42 -49.90
N ALA A 311 17.52 -0.88 -50.32
CA ALA A 311 18.59 -0.01 -50.72
C ALA A 311 18.06 0.94 -51.78
N MET A 312 18.13 2.23 -51.51
CA MET A 312 17.77 3.26 -52.50
C MET A 312 18.61 3.03 -53.77
N THR A 313 17.97 3.14 -54.90
CA THR A 313 18.68 3.05 -56.18
C THR A 313 19.53 4.34 -56.36
N PRO A 314 20.62 4.27 -57.11
CA PRO A 314 21.48 5.45 -57.38
C PRO A 314 20.76 6.64 -58.03
N GLU A 315 19.59 6.46 -58.62
CA GLU A 315 18.75 7.52 -59.16
C GLU A 315 17.96 8.25 -58.08
N GLU A 316 17.58 7.61 -56.99
CA GLU A 316 16.90 8.24 -55.85
C GLU A 316 17.85 9.04 -54.96
N GLU A 317 19.15 8.72 -54.94
CA GLU A 317 20.15 9.47 -54.20
C GLU A 317 20.48 10.84 -54.90
N LEU A 318 20.37 10.90 -56.23
CA LEU A 318 20.56 12.13 -56.98
C LEU A 318 19.40 13.14 -56.84
N ALA A 319 18.17 12.65 -56.57
CA ALA A 319 16.99 13.52 -56.38
C ALA A 319 16.99 14.25 -55.03
N PHE A 320 17.74 13.73 -54.03
CA PHE A 320 17.86 14.34 -52.69
C PHE A 320 18.97 15.42 -52.62
N SER A 321 19.88 15.46 -53.62
CA SER A 321 20.99 16.42 -53.67
C SER A 321 20.60 17.79 -54.14
N ASP A 322 19.46 17.96 -54.81
CA ASP A 322 19.00 19.23 -55.41
C ASP A 322 17.93 19.97 -54.61
N ALA A 323 17.71 19.61 -53.36
CA ALA A 323 16.80 20.34 -52.46
C ALA A 323 17.48 21.66 -52.01
N PRO A 324 16.84 22.85 -52.15
CA PRO A 324 17.46 24.09 -51.72
C PRO A 324 17.61 24.11 -50.22
N THR A 325 18.85 24.34 -49.74
CA THR A 325 19.16 24.61 -48.34
C THR A 325 18.41 25.86 -47.88
N LEU A 326 17.46 25.70 -46.99
CA LEU A 326 16.83 26.83 -46.28
C LEU A 326 17.89 27.43 -45.35
N GLU A 327 18.41 28.59 -45.71
CA GLU A 327 19.24 29.41 -44.82
C GLU A 327 18.39 29.81 -43.60
N THR A 328 18.79 29.33 -42.42
CA THR A 328 18.24 29.77 -41.15
C THR A 328 18.89 31.10 -40.78
N GLU A 329 18.10 32.18 -40.81
CA GLU A 329 18.53 33.47 -40.27
C GLU A 329 18.87 33.36 -38.77
N PRO A 330 19.91 34.00 -38.26
CA PRO A 330 20.28 33.99 -36.87
C PRO A 330 19.20 34.68 -36.01
N VAL A 331 18.67 33.93 -35.03
CA VAL A 331 17.69 34.45 -34.06
C VAL A 331 18.36 35.51 -33.19
N ASN A 332 17.89 36.74 -33.29
CA ASN A 332 18.32 37.87 -32.45
C ASN A 332 17.75 37.72 -31.02
N PRO A 333 18.56 37.63 -29.97
CA PRO A 333 18.12 37.37 -28.59
C PRO A 333 17.41 38.57 -27.91
N GLY A 334 17.16 39.67 -28.62
CA GLY A 334 16.59 40.90 -28.04
C GLY A 334 15.06 41.03 -28.07
N ARG A 335 14.27 40.01 -28.49
CA ARG A 335 12.84 40.18 -28.74
C ARG A 335 11.90 39.28 -27.93
N VAL A 336 12.33 38.75 -26.80
CA VAL A 336 11.53 37.86 -25.94
C VAL A 336 11.01 38.55 -24.66
N LEU A 337 10.99 39.87 -24.61
CA LEU A 337 10.47 40.62 -23.45
C LEU A 337 9.41 41.65 -23.81
N ALA A 338 8.38 41.27 -24.55
CA ALA A 338 7.20 42.12 -24.71
C ALA A 338 5.97 41.36 -25.24
N ALA A 339 5.48 40.36 -24.50
CA ALA A 339 4.14 39.80 -24.69
C ALA A 339 3.60 39.15 -23.41
N SER A 340 3.62 39.88 -22.29
CA SER A 340 2.85 39.56 -21.11
C SER A 340 2.20 40.85 -20.59
N GLY A 341 1.00 41.12 -21.06
CA GLY A 341 0.21 42.24 -20.59
C GLY A 341 -0.85 42.68 -21.59
N ALA A 342 -1.97 42.03 -21.62
CA ALA A 342 -3.28 42.61 -21.91
C ALA A 342 -4.32 41.52 -22.26
N ALA A 343 -5.06 41.07 -21.27
CA ALA A 343 -6.46 40.68 -21.42
C ALA A 343 -7.09 40.63 -20.03
N SER A 344 -7.50 41.80 -19.57
CA SER A 344 -8.45 41.93 -18.47
C SER A 344 -9.81 42.31 -19.02
N ASN A 345 -10.84 41.77 -18.36
CA ASN A 345 -12.21 42.30 -18.28
C ASN A 345 -13.11 42.21 -19.50
N ALA A 346 -14.03 41.26 -19.45
CA ALA A 346 -15.44 41.47 -19.80
C ALA A 346 -16.30 40.52 -18.93
N ALA A 347 -16.86 41.02 -17.83
CA ALA A 347 -18.30 41.20 -17.54
C ALA A 347 -19.17 39.96 -17.76
N LEU A 348 -19.56 39.22 -16.67
CA LEU A 348 -20.75 39.43 -15.83
C LEU A 348 -22.07 39.66 -16.60
N ALA A 349 -22.89 38.60 -16.64
CA ALA A 349 -24.35 38.71 -16.43
C ALA A 349 -24.94 37.31 -16.22
N GLY A 350 -25.38 37.02 -15.05
CA GLY A 350 -26.64 36.51 -14.56
C GLY A 350 -27.35 35.34 -15.26
N ALA A 351 -27.49 34.23 -14.54
CA ALA A 351 -28.68 33.38 -14.59
C ALA A 351 -28.78 32.55 -13.30
N PRO A 352 -30.01 32.15 -12.91
CA PRO A 352 -30.37 31.93 -11.52
C PRO A 352 -30.11 30.50 -11.00
N ALA A 353 -30.02 30.42 -9.68
CA ALA A 353 -30.09 29.20 -8.91
C ALA A 353 -31.45 28.53 -9.09
N ASP A 354 -31.46 27.23 -9.43
CA ASP A 354 -32.44 26.28 -8.84
C ASP A 354 -32.05 24.82 -9.06
N SER A 355 -32.38 24.00 -8.02
CA SER A 355 -32.48 22.53 -8.01
C SER A 355 -31.20 21.73 -7.76
N ALA A 356 -30.81 21.64 -6.47
CA ALA A 356 -30.17 20.47 -5.93
C ALA A 356 -31.22 19.50 -5.34
N PRO A 357 -31.12 18.17 -5.58
CA PRO A 357 -31.98 17.20 -4.91
C PRO A 357 -31.55 16.96 -3.47
N PRO A 358 -32.46 16.61 -2.55
CA PRO A 358 -32.16 16.47 -1.14
C PRO A 358 -31.43 15.16 -0.84
N PHE A 359 -30.25 15.24 -0.26
CA PHE A 359 -29.62 14.10 0.40
C PHE A 359 -30.41 13.71 1.65
N ALA A 360 -30.87 12.46 1.67
CA ALA A 360 -31.49 11.85 2.82
C ALA A 360 -30.47 11.77 3.97
N ARG A 361 -30.81 12.40 5.08
CA ARG A 361 -30.11 12.23 6.36
C ARG A 361 -30.39 10.83 6.88
N ASN A 362 -29.38 9.96 6.85
CA ASN A 362 -29.39 8.76 7.65
C ASN A 362 -28.96 9.14 9.07
N THR A 363 -29.91 8.98 9.97
CA THR A 363 -29.79 9.15 11.41
C THR A 363 -28.81 8.12 11.97
N THR A 364 -27.69 8.59 12.53
CA THR A 364 -26.85 7.83 13.44
C THR A 364 -27.62 7.51 14.72
N PRO A 365 -27.55 6.28 15.27
CA PRO A 365 -28.07 6.01 16.59
C PRO A 365 -27.21 6.70 17.66
N ASP A 366 -27.86 7.46 18.52
CA ASP A 366 -27.30 8.02 19.75
C ASP A 366 -26.68 6.92 20.63
N PHE A 367 -25.35 6.91 20.74
CA PHE A 367 -24.60 6.14 21.72
C PHE A 367 -23.74 7.05 22.62
N LEU A 368 -24.38 8.10 23.15
CA LEU A 368 -23.75 9.01 24.13
C LEU A 368 -24.71 9.29 25.29
N ALA A 369 -24.91 8.29 26.15
CA ALA A 369 -25.45 8.52 27.47
C ALA A 369 -25.01 7.42 28.44
N ALA A 370 -23.75 7.43 28.87
CA ALA A 370 -23.31 6.90 30.18
C ALA A 370 -21.81 7.13 30.41
N THR A 371 -21.37 8.37 30.58
CA THR A 371 -20.15 8.62 31.36
C THR A 371 -20.43 9.77 32.31
N GLY A 372 -20.77 9.36 33.54
CA GLY A 372 -20.88 10.27 34.67
C GLY A 372 -19.54 11.00 34.89
N ARG A 373 -19.55 12.31 34.76
CA ARG A 373 -18.45 13.19 35.18
C ARG A 373 -18.29 13.12 36.69
N GLY A 374 -17.45 12.20 37.18
CA GLY A 374 -16.91 12.25 38.52
C GLY A 374 -15.97 13.44 38.64
N ARG A 375 -16.41 14.53 39.30
CA ARG A 375 -15.54 15.60 39.74
C ARG A 375 -14.58 15.03 40.77
N VAL A 376 -13.31 14.86 40.41
CA VAL A 376 -12.25 14.55 41.38
C VAL A 376 -12.11 15.74 42.30
N SER A 377 -12.36 15.55 43.59
CA SER A 377 -12.25 16.63 44.59
C SER A 377 -10.80 17.08 44.73
N GLY A 378 -10.58 18.40 44.87
CA GLY A 378 -9.23 18.97 44.97
C GLY A 378 -8.39 18.47 46.16
N ARG A 379 -8.96 17.64 47.04
CA ARG A 379 -8.23 16.92 48.10
C ARG A 379 -7.50 15.69 47.62
N ALA A 380 -8.10 14.94 46.65
CA ALA A 380 -7.44 13.77 46.04
C ALA A 380 -6.22 14.15 45.19
N LEU A 381 -6.31 15.28 44.48
CA LEU A 381 -5.19 15.79 43.67
C LEU A 381 -3.98 16.21 44.52
N ARG A 382 -4.21 16.84 45.69
CA ARG A 382 -3.13 17.23 46.63
C ARG A 382 -2.43 16.03 47.29
N LEU A 383 -3.14 14.94 47.52
CA LEU A 383 -2.53 13.70 48.04
C LEU A 383 -1.63 13.01 46.98
N ILE A 384 -2.02 13.01 45.71
CA ILE A 384 -1.21 12.42 44.65
C ILE A 384 0.09 13.20 44.42
N PHE A 385 0.02 14.53 44.40
CA PHE A 385 1.22 15.36 44.24
C PHE A 385 2.14 15.31 45.47
N GLY A 386 1.59 15.15 46.66
CA GLY A 386 2.37 14.97 47.89
C GLY A 386 3.17 13.67 47.91
N THR A 387 2.60 12.56 47.50
CA THR A 387 3.30 11.27 47.43
C THR A 387 4.40 11.23 46.38
N ILE A 388 4.20 11.84 45.22
CA ILE A 388 5.21 11.92 44.15
C ILE A 388 6.42 12.74 44.64
N ALA A 389 6.21 13.85 45.31
CA ALA A 389 7.30 14.69 45.84
C ALA A 389 8.16 13.94 46.90
N VAL A 390 7.54 13.14 47.76
CA VAL A 390 8.25 12.35 48.77
C VAL A 390 9.08 11.23 48.10
N VAL A 391 8.57 10.58 47.08
CA VAL A 391 9.31 9.54 46.35
C VAL A 391 10.53 10.12 45.62
N ILE A 392 10.38 11.28 44.99
CA ILE A 392 11.49 11.97 44.31
C ILE A 392 12.57 12.37 45.32
N ALA A 393 12.19 12.93 46.47
CA ALA A 393 13.12 13.28 47.52
C ALA A 393 13.89 12.07 48.09
N ALA A 394 13.22 10.93 48.27
CA ALA A 394 13.85 9.69 48.72
C ALA A 394 14.86 9.16 47.68
N ILE A 395 14.54 9.21 46.38
CA ILE A 395 15.44 8.77 45.29
C ILE A 395 16.69 9.68 45.23
N LEU A 396 16.52 10.98 45.38
CA LEU A 396 17.64 11.94 45.42
C LEU A 396 18.54 11.75 46.64
N LEU A 397 17.96 11.47 47.81
CA LEU A 397 18.72 11.17 49.03
C LEU A 397 19.52 9.85 48.89
N LEU A 398 18.93 8.79 48.33
CA LEU A 398 19.61 7.54 48.05
C LEU A 398 20.76 7.68 47.04
N LYS A 399 20.61 8.55 46.04
CA LYS A 399 21.72 8.86 45.13
C LYS A 399 22.83 9.66 45.74
N PHE A 400 22.53 10.52 46.74
CA PHE A 400 23.52 11.30 47.49
C PHE A 400 24.30 10.43 48.46
N LEU A 401 23.66 9.44 49.12
CA LEU A 401 24.31 8.54 50.08
C LEU A 401 25.13 7.42 49.41
N ARG A 402 25.03 7.25 48.07
CA ARG A 402 25.82 6.31 47.27
C ARG A 402 27.08 6.91 46.61
N LYS A 403 27.32 8.21 46.82
CA LYS A 403 28.57 8.88 46.49
C LYS A 403 29.42 9.06 47.75
#